data_ca08d592efb08582ce803c3ce0e06aa4
#
_entry.id   ca08d592efb08582ce803c3ce0e06aa4
#
_cell.length_a   1.000
_cell.length_b   1.000
_cell.length_c   1.000
_cell.angle_alpha   90.00
_cell.angle_beta   90.00
_cell.angle_gamma   90.00
#
_symmetry.space_group_name_H-M   'P 1'
#
loop_
_entity.id
_entity.type
_entity.pdbx_description
1 polymer ?
#
loop_
_entity_poly.entity_id
_entity_poly.type
_entity_poly.pdbx_seq_one_letter_code
_entity_poly.pdbx_strand_id
1 'polypeptide(L)'
;MPPGTSDIHLTLVQTLPITGVVIVSTPQQIALDDARKGIAMFRGDKVDVPVLGIVENMAWFTPEQHPDERYYIFGNGGAVDLAKELDMPLLAQIPLVASVGRHNDDGIPVAAGDGLGAQSFIHLAHEVTDAVERRNATLPPTHVVQVKH
;
A
#
# COMPACT_ATOMS: atom_id res chain seq x y z
N MET A 1 -0.44 -9.71 -3.29
CA MET A 1 -0.67 -9.73 -4.76
C MET A 1 0.67 -9.60 -5.46
N PRO A 2 0.90 -10.18 -6.64
CA PRO A 2 2.13 -9.97 -7.41
C PRO A 2 2.29 -8.51 -7.81
N PRO A 3 3.52 -8.05 -8.13
CA PRO A 3 3.76 -6.69 -8.59
C PRO A 3 3.20 -6.44 -9.99
N GLY A 4 2.96 -5.18 -10.31
CA GLY A 4 2.56 -4.72 -11.63
C GLY A 4 1.10 -5.02 -12.01
N THR A 5 0.86 -5.24 -13.28
CA THR A 5 -0.47 -5.41 -13.91
C THR A 5 -0.70 -6.83 -14.41
N SER A 6 -0.39 -7.83 -13.57
CA SER A 6 -0.52 -9.24 -13.98
C SER A 6 -1.98 -9.67 -14.10
N ASP A 7 -2.23 -10.74 -14.89
CA ASP A 7 -3.56 -11.33 -15.09
C ASP A 7 -4.23 -11.79 -13.78
N ILE A 8 -3.44 -12.05 -12.73
CA ILE A 8 -3.95 -12.40 -11.40
C ILE A 8 -4.82 -11.26 -10.81
N HIS A 9 -4.44 -10.00 -11.02
CA HIS A 9 -5.23 -8.86 -10.56
C HIS A 9 -6.59 -8.81 -11.24
N LEU A 10 -6.61 -9.03 -12.56
CA LEU A 10 -7.85 -9.09 -13.34
C LEU A 10 -8.72 -10.25 -12.91
N THR A 11 -8.14 -11.43 -12.70
CA THR A 11 -8.86 -12.62 -12.22
C THR A 11 -9.50 -12.37 -10.85
N LEU A 12 -8.81 -11.71 -9.92
CA LEU A 12 -9.36 -11.38 -8.61
C LEU A 12 -10.57 -10.46 -8.69
N VAL A 13 -10.49 -9.36 -9.46
CA VAL A 13 -11.62 -8.41 -9.58
C VAL A 13 -12.79 -9.00 -10.35
N GLN A 14 -12.56 -10.00 -11.21
CA GLN A 14 -13.60 -10.75 -11.93
C GLN A 14 -14.24 -11.83 -11.07
N THR A 15 -13.61 -12.24 -9.99
CA THR A 15 -14.07 -13.34 -9.14
C THR A 15 -14.69 -12.83 -7.84
N LEU A 16 -14.17 -11.72 -7.30
CA LEU A 16 -14.54 -11.18 -6.01
C LEU A 16 -15.01 -9.71 -6.12
N PRO A 17 -16.04 -9.31 -5.36
CA PRO A 17 -16.46 -7.92 -5.27
C PRO A 17 -15.46 -7.15 -4.36
N ILE A 18 -14.38 -6.67 -4.94
CA ILE A 18 -13.30 -5.97 -4.22
C ILE A 18 -13.78 -4.59 -3.79
N THR A 19 -13.79 -4.30 -2.50
CA THR A 19 -14.20 -3.00 -1.93
C THR A 19 -13.30 -1.86 -2.38
N GLY A 20 -12.01 -2.11 -2.48
CA GLY A 20 -11.00 -1.16 -2.91
C GLY A 20 -9.61 -1.77 -2.88
N VAL A 21 -8.63 -1.08 -3.39
CA VAL A 21 -7.23 -1.50 -3.40
C VAL A 21 -6.33 -0.49 -2.69
N VAL A 22 -5.32 -0.98 -2.00
CA VAL A 22 -4.22 -0.19 -1.45
C VAL A 22 -2.98 -0.51 -2.27
N ILE A 23 -2.31 0.52 -2.76
CA ILE A 23 -1.09 0.39 -3.55
C ILE A 23 0.11 0.49 -2.61
N VAL A 24 0.96 -0.51 -2.63
CA VAL A 24 2.21 -0.51 -1.84
C VAL A 24 3.39 -0.38 -2.77
N SER A 25 4.25 0.59 -2.53
CA SER A 25 5.47 0.84 -3.28
C SER A 25 6.64 1.15 -2.35
N THR A 26 7.86 1.04 -2.87
CA THR A 26 9.05 1.61 -2.24
C THR A 26 9.34 2.98 -2.84
N PRO A 27 10.26 3.80 -2.26
CA PRO A 27 10.61 5.11 -2.83
C PRO A 27 11.37 5.06 -4.17
N GLN A 28 11.78 3.87 -4.63
CA GLN A 28 12.55 3.69 -5.85
C GLN A 28 11.71 3.99 -7.10
N GLN A 29 12.31 4.71 -8.07
CA GLN A 29 11.61 5.12 -9.30
C GLN A 29 10.98 3.95 -10.06
N ILE A 30 11.70 2.84 -10.17
CA ILE A 30 11.18 1.65 -10.88
C ILE A 30 9.92 1.07 -10.21
N ALA A 31 9.88 1.07 -8.87
CA ALA A 31 8.69 0.61 -8.12
C ALA A 31 7.53 1.60 -8.25
N LEU A 32 7.82 2.90 -8.28
CA LEU A 32 6.82 3.95 -8.50
C LEU A 32 6.21 3.89 -9.89
N ASP A 33 7.00 3.58 -10.91
CA ASP A 33 6.52 3.40 -12.27
C ASP A 33 5.57 2.20 -12.39
N ASP A 34 5.85 1.11 -11.68
CA ASP A 34 4.96 -0.05 -11.60
C ASP A 34 3.69 0.26 -10.79
N ALA A 35 3.82 1.00 -9.68
CA ALA A 35 2.68 1.47 -8.91
C ALA A 35 1.75 2.36 -9.75
N ARG A 36 2.32 3.28 -10.55
CA ARG A 36 1.57 4.15 -11.47
C ARG A 36 0.76 3.34 -12.49
N LYS A 37 1.36 2.30 -13.08
CA LYS A 37 0.66 1.37 -14.00
C LYS A 37 -0.47 0.62 -13.30
N GLY A 38 -0.24 0.13 -12.08
CA GLY A 38 -1.25 -0.55 -11.28
C GLY A 38 -2.44 0.35 -10.96
N ILE A 39 -2.18 1.60 -10.54
CA ILE A 39 -3.21 2.60 -10.29
C ILE A 39 -4.04 2.88 -11.56
N ALA A 40 -3.36 3.08 -12.68
CA ALA A 40 -4.04 3.31 -13.97
C ALA A 40 -4.93 2.13 -14.38
N MET A 41 -4.49 0.90 -14.13
CA MET A 41 -5.29 -0.30 -14.38
C MET A 41 -6.56 -0.34 -13.53
N PHE A 42 -6.47 -0.10 -12.22
CA PHE A 42 -7.61 -0.13 -11.31
C PHE A 42 -8.59 1.02 -11.52
N ARG A 43 -8.10 2.19 -11.94
CA ARG A 43 -8.92 3.37 -12.29
C ARG A 43 -9.48 3.32 -13.71
N GLY A 44 -9.07 2.36 -14.52
CA GLY A 44 -9.51 2.22 -15.90
C GLY A 44 -10.97 1.76 -16.01
N ASP A 45 -11.67 2.20 -17.05
CA ASP A 45 -13.10 1.95 -17.30
C ASP A 45 -13.48 0.46 -17.31
N LYS A 46 -12.51 -0.43 -17.55
CA LYS A 46 -12.74 -1.88 -17.60
C LYS A 46 -12.72 -2.55 -16.22
N VAL A 47 -12.08 -1.95 -15.24
CA VAL A 47 -11.89 -2.53 -13.91
C VAL A 47 -12.65 -1.72 -12.86
N ASP A 48 -12.52 -0.40 -12.87
CA ASP A 48 -13.23 0.56 -12.01
C ASP A 48 -13.31 0.13 -10.54
N VAL A 49 -12.16 -0.23 -9.96
CA VAL A 49 -12.05 -0.55 -8.53
C VAL A 49 -11.44 0.66 -7.81
N PRO A 50 -12.08 1.17 -6.75
CA PRO A 50 -11.56 2.31 -6.02
C PRO A 50 -10.15 2.06 -5.47
N VAL A 51 -9.23 2.99 -5.72
CA VAL A 51 -7.91 3.00 -5.09
C VAL A 51 -8.00 3.83 -3.82
N LEU A 52 -7.86 3.19 -2.67
CA LEU A 52 -8.02 3.79 -1.34
C LEU A 52 -6.86 4.70 -0.97
N GLY A 53 -5.67 4.41 -1.46
CA GLY A 53 -4.48 5.20 -1.21
C GLY A 53 -3.19 4.44 -1.49
N ILE A 54 -2.07 5.13 -1.21
CA ILE A 54 -0.72 4.62 -1.41
C ILE A 54 -0.04 4.43 -0.04
N VAL A 55 0.77 3.38 0.08
CA VAL A 55 1.67 3.12 1.21
C VAL A 55 3.09 3.13 0.68
N GLU A 56 3.96 3.91 1.29
CA GLU A 56 5.39 3.86 1.04
C GLU A 56 6.05 2.88 2.01
N ASN A 57 6.44 1.71 1.51
CA ASN A 57 7.18 0.71 2.28
C ASN A 57 8.68 0.93 2.12
N MET A 58 9.47 0.55 3.12
CA MET A 58 10.92 0.80 3.14
C MET A 58 11.28 2.28 2.94
N ALA A 59 10.45 3.17 3.52
CA ALA A 59 10.57 4.62 3.35
C ALA A 59 11.92 5.16 3.82
N TRP A 60 12.46 4.61 4.89
CA TRP A 60 13.80 4.85 5.42
C TRP A 60 14.24 3.66 6.29
N PHE A 61 15.52 3.57 6.56
CA PHE A 61 16.08 2.66 7.55
C PHE A 61 16.30 3.39 8.88
N THR A 62 15.90 2.78 9.99
CA THR A 62 16.21 3.25 11.36
C THR A 62 16.97 2.17 12.11
N PRO A 63 18.22 2.44 12.55
CA PRO A 63 18.96 1.54 13.41
C PRO A 63 18.27 1.37 14.78
N GLU A 64 18.27 0.15 15.33
CA GLU A 64 17.66 -0.11 16.65
C GLU A 64 18.28 0.69 17.78
N GLN A 65 19.60 0.95 17.69
CA GLN A 65 20.36 1.70 18.70
C GLN A 65 20.19 3.21 18.56
N HIS A 66 19.64 3.69 17.45
CA HIS A 66 19.46 5.10 17.12
C HIS A 66 18.06 5.34 16.52
N PRO A 67 16.99 5.26 17.35
CA PRO A 67 15.63 5.31 16.86
C PRO A 67 15.23 6.66 16.23
N ASP A 68 15.98 7.71 16.51
CA ASP A 68 15.76 9.07 15.95
C ASP A 68 16.44 9.29 14.59
N GLU A 69 17.31 8.35 14.17
CA GLU A 69 18.04 8.47 12.92
C GLU A 69 17.27 7.82 11.77
N ARG A 70 17.29 8.48 10.59
CA ARG A 70 16.66 8.00 9.37
C ARG A 70 17.64 8.02 8.22
N TYR A 71 17.79 6.88 7.57
CA TYR A 71 18.64 6.71 6.39
C TYR A 71 17.79 6.34 5.18
N TYR A 72 17.76 7.20 4.19
CA TYR A 72 16.95 7.04 2.98
C TYR A 72 17.68 6.21 1.92
N ILE A 73 17.77 4.91 2.14
CA ILE A 73 18.57 3.98 1.33
C ILE A 73 17.97 3.83 -0.08
N PHE A 74 16.66 3.83 -0.19
CA PHE A 74 15.93 3.59 -1.46
C PHE A 74 15.36 4.86 -2.10
N GLY A 75 15.71 6.04 -1.62
CA GLY A 75 15.14 7.32 -2.01
C GLY A 75 14.32 7.94 -0.90
N ASN A 76 13.89 9.18 -1.09
CA ASN A 76 13.17 9.96 -0.10
C ASN A 76 11.84 10.45 -0.69
N GLY A 77 10.73 9.97 -0.14
CA GLY A 77 9.41 10.51 -0.41
C GLY A 77 8.85 10.27 -1.82
N GLY A 78 9.37 9.28 -2.56
CA GLY A 78 8.91 9.04 -3.93
C GLY A 78 7.42 8.70 -4.01
N ALA A 79 6.89 7.89 -3.08
CA ALA A 79 5.46 7.60 -3.04
C ALA A 79 4.63 8.77 -2.49
N VAL A 80 5.21 9.64 -1.68
CA VAL A 80 4.58 10.91 -1.25
C VAL A 80 4.32 11.81 -2.46
N ASP A 81 5.32 11.94 -3.33
CA ASP A 81 5.21 12.77 -4.53
C ASP A 81 4.23 12.15 -5.54
N LEU A 82 4.26 10.82 -5.71
CA LEU A 82 3.28 10.11 -6.54
C LEU A 82 1.85 10.28 -6.03
N ALA A 83 1.63 10.23 -4.72
CA ALA A 83 0.32 10.46 -4.11
C ALA A 83 -0.20 11.86 -4.40
N LYS A 84 0.65 12.88 -4.30
CA LYS A 84 0.31 14.27 -4.64
C LYS A 84 0.02 14.44 -6.14
N GLU A 85 0.86 13.87 -7.01
CA GLU A 85 0.69 13.92 -8.47
C GLU A 85 -0.66 13.35 -8.91
N LEU A 86 -1.09 12.24 -8.29
CA LEU A 86 -2.31 11.52 -8.64
C LEU A 86 -3.53 11.93 -7.83
N ASP A 87 -3.41 12.96 -6.97
CA ASP A 87 -4.44 13.41 -6.03
C ASP A 87 -5.02 12.24 -5.21
N MET A 88 -4.13 11.52 -4.53
CA MET A 88 -4.46 10.33 -3.76
C MET A 88 -3.94 10.43 -2.33
N PRO A 89 -4.62 9.81 -1.34
CA PRO A 89 -4.10 9.75 0.02
C PRO A 89 -2.80 8.93 0.10
N LEU A 90 -1.80 9.45 0.82
CA LEU A 90 -0.72 8.64 1.37
C LEU A 90 -1.20 8.10 2.71
N LEU A 91 -1.43 6.80 2.80
CA LEU A 91 -1.97 6.16 4.00
C LEU A 91 -0.91 6.00 5.10
N ALA A 92 0.29 5.59 4.74
CA ALA A 92 1.40 5.46 5.68
C ALA A 92 2.76 5.41 4.98
N GLN A 93 3.80 5.70 5.75
CA GLN A 93 5.20 5.42 5.44
C GLN A 93 5.73 4.39 6.45
N ILE A 94 6.16 3.24 5.98
CA ILE A 94 6.65 2.13 6.82
C ILE A 94 8.17 2.12 6.77
N PRO A 95 8.86 2.28 7.91
CA PRO A 95 10.30 2.20 7.96
C PRO A 95 10.80 0.76 7.81
N LEU A 96 12.02 0.62 7.31
CA LEU A 96 12.78 -0.62 7.40
C LEU A 96 13.47 -0.67 8.77
N VAL A 97 13.07 -1.61 9.63
CA VAL A 97 13.68 -1.85 10.93
C VAL A 97 14.05 -3.32 11.07
N ALA A 98 15.18 -3.62 11.71
CA ALA A 98 15.70 -4.99 11.79
C ALA A 98 14.76 -5.95 12.52
N SER A 99 13.97 -5.46 13.49
CA SER A 99 12.98 -6.25 14.22
C SER A 99 11.88 -6.83 13.31
N VAL A 100 11.50 -6.15 12.22
CA VAL A 100 10.48 -6.62 11.28
C VAL A 100 10.92 -7.93 10.62
N GLY A 101 12.17 -8.01 10.17
CA GLY A 101 12.70 -9.23 9.56
C GLY A 101 12.69 -10.42 10.52
N ARG A 102 13.18 -10.22 11.74
CA ARG A 102 13.21 -11.28 12.77
C ARG A 102 11.82 -11.78 13.14
N HIS A 103 10.85 -10.91 13.34
CA HIS A 103 9.47 -11.30 13.66
C HIS A 103 8.83 -12.09 12.50
N ASN A 104 9.12 -11.71 11.25
CA ASN A 104 8.62 -12.44 10.09
C ASN A 104 9.18 -13.85 10.00
N ASP A 105 10.47 -14.03 10.29
CA ASP A 105 11.12 -15.35 10.28
C ASP A 105 10.55 -16.25 11.38
N ASP A 106 10.20 -15.70 12.53
CA ASP A 106 9.58 -16.42 13.65
C ASP A 106 8.06 -16.63 13.48
N GLY A 107 7.47 -16.11 12.42
CA GLY A 107 6.02 -16.17 12.18
C GLY A 107 5.18 -15.37 13.17
N ILE A 108 5.77 -14.41 13.86
CA ILE A 108 5.10 -13.53 14.82
C ILE A 108 4.77 -12.20 14.12
N PRO A 109 3.51 -11.76 14.11
CA PRO A 109 3.18 -10.47 13.52
C PRO A 109 3.93 -9.33 14.21
N VAL A 110 4.64 -8.50 13.45
CA VAL A 110 5.39 -7.36 14.01
C VAL A 110 4.49 -6.39 14.77
N ALA A 111 3.24 -6.27 14.37
CA ALA A 111 2.23 -5.43 15.04
C ALA A 111 1.85 -5.92 16.46
N ALA A 112 2.23 -7.15 16.84
CA ALA A 112 2.03 -7.66 18.19
C ALA A 112 3.12 -7.17 19.19
N GLY A 113 4.16 -6.48 18.70
CA GLY A 113 5.22 -5.87 19.52
C GLY A 113 4.96 -4.39 19.81
N ASP A 114 5.91 -3.78 20.53
CA ASP A 114 5.81 -2.37 20.97
C ASP A 114 6.77 -1.43 20.22
N GLY A 115 7.54 -1.95 19.27
CA GLY A 115 8.57 -1.19 18.55
C GLY A 115 8.04 -0.25 17.48
N LEU A 116 8.96 0.54 16.90
CA LEU A 116 8.67 1.48 15.81
C LEU A 116 7.98 0.81 14.61
N GLY A 117 8.39 -0.42 14.26
CA GLY A 117 7.74 -1.21 13.23
C GLY A 117 6.29 -1.53 13.56
N ALA A 118 6.01 -1.97 14.80
CA ALA A 118 4.66 -2.26 15.26
C ALA A 118 3.73 -1.05 15.17
N GLN A 119 4.17 0.10 15.67
CA GLN A 119 3.41 1.35 15.62
C GLN A 119 3.08 1.78 14.19
N SER A 120 4.02 1.61 13.25
CA SER A 120 3.81 1.94 11.84
C SER A 120 2.74 1.07 11.19
N PHE A 121 2.72 -0.23 11.47
CA PHE A 121 1.70 -1.15 10.96
C PHE A 121 0.33 -0.93 11.62
N ILE A 122 0.28 -0.63 12.91
CA ILE A 122 -0.96 -0.28 13.61
C ILE A 122 -1.55 1.01 13.03
N HIS A 123 -0.72 2.03 12.82
CA HIS A 123 -1.15 3.27 12.17
C HIS A 123 -1.70 3.00 10.76
N LEU A 124 -0.99 2.21 9.96
CA LEU A 124 -1.47 1.80 8.63
C LEU A 124 -2.83 1.11 8.71
N ALA A 125 -3.05 0.20 9.67
CA ALA A 125 -4.31 -0.49 9.83
C ALA A 125 -5.48 0.47 10.11
N HIS A 126 -5.27 1.49 10.96
CA HIS A 126 -6.25 2.54 11.20
C HIS A 126 -6.55 3.34 9.94
N GLU A 127 -5.54 3.81 9.22
CA GLU A 127 -5.71 4.58 7.99
C GLU A 127 -6.45 3.80 6.90
N VAL A 128 -6.17 2.50 6.76
CA VAL A 128 -6.90 1.62 5.83
C VAL A 128 -8.36 1.45 6.26
N THR A 129 -8.61 1.24 7.55
CA THR A 129 -9.97 1.11 8.08
C THR A 129 -10.78 2.37 7.80
N ASP A 130 -10.24 3.53 8.12
CA ASP A 130 -10.88 4.82 7.87
C ASP A 130 -11.12 5.07 6.37
N ALA A 131 -10.17 4.66 5.51
CA ALA A 131 -10.33 4.77 4.07
C ALA A 131 -11.45 3.86 3.53
N VAL A 132 -11.59 2.64 4.06
CA VAL A 132 -12.70 1.73 3.74
C VAL A 132 -14.05 2.31 4.20
N GLU A 133 -14.11 2.86 5.41
CA GLU A 133 -15.33 3.48 5.94
C GLU A 133 -15.76 4.68 5.10
N ARG A 134 -14.84 5.59 4.75
CA ARG A 134 -15.11 6.73 3.85
C ARG A 134 -15.61 6.25 2.49
N ARG A 135 -14.95 5.24 1.92
CA ARG A 135 -15.35 4.64 0.64
C ARG A 135 -16.79 4.10 0.72
N ASN A 136 -17.11 3.34 1.76
CA ASN A 136 -18.43 2.72 1.93
C ASN A 136 -19.55 3.74 2.19
N ALA A 137 -19.20 4.89 2.78
CA ALA A 137 -20.14 5.98 2.98
C ALA A 137 -20.44 6.79 1.70
N THR A 138 -19.55 6.78 0.71
CA THR A 138 -19.62 7.63 -0.47
C THR A 138 -19.93 6.88 -1.77
N LEU A 139 -19.62 5.59 -1.83
CA LEU A 139 -19.78 4.77 -3.03
C LEU A 139 -20.70 3.57 -2.78
N PRO A 140 -21.45 3.10 -3.78
CA PRO A 140 -22.27 1.90 -3.66
C PRO A 140 -21.39 0.65 -3.45
N PRO A 141 -21.98 -0.47 -2.99
CA PRO A 141 -21.28 -1.75 -2.91
C PRO A 141 -20.66 -2.13 -4.25
N THR A 142 -19.45 -2.66 -4.21
CA THR A 142 -18.74 -3.09 -5.41
C THR A 142 -19.37 -4.38 -5.94
N HIS A 143 -19.51 -4.49 -7.23
CA HIS A 143 -19.90 -5.70 -7.93
C HIS A 143 -18.68 -6.34 -8.59
N VAL A 144 -18.79 -7.64 -8.87
CA VAL A 144 -17.77 -8.36 -9.66
C VAL A 144 -17.65 -7.70 -11.04
N VAL A 145 -16.41 -7.41 -11.45
CA VAL A 145 -16.14 -6.76 -12.73
C VAL A 145 -16.48 -7.71 -13.87
N GLN A 146 -17.42 -7.33 -14.71
CA GLN A 146 -17.74 -8.07 -15.94
C GLN A 146 -16.87 -7.52 -17.08
N VAL A 147 -15.90 -8.31 -17.53
CA VAL A 147 -15.17 -7.96 -18.76
C VAL A 147 -16.09 -8.23 -19.95
N LYS A 148 -16.57 -7.17 -20.58
CA LYS A 148 -17.22 -7.28 -21.90
C LYS A 148 -16.14 -7.58 -22.93
N HIS A 149 -16.22 -8.75 -23.52
CA HIS A 149 -15.42 -9.13 -24.68
C HIS A 149 -15.80 -8.33 -25.91
#